data_cae19b14e1aded52971f22ffd715421e
#
_entry.id   cae19b14e1aded52971f22ffd715421e
#
_cell.length_a   1.000
_cell.length_b   1.000
_cell.length_c   1.000
_cell.angle_alpha   90.00
_cell.angle_beta   90.00
_cell.angle_gamma   90.00
#
_symmetry.space_group_name_H-M   'P 1'
#
loop_
_entity.id
_entity.type
_entity.pdbx_description
1 polymer ?
#
loop_
_entity_poly.entity_id
_entity_poly.type
_entity_poly.pdbx_seq_one_letter_code
_entity_poly.pdbx_strand_id
1 'polypeptide(L)'
;MNFSPDCVFVIGVGGTGGHLAAPLARLVAYHPKTQNTKTIFIDGDEFEEKNATRQLVGESQIGLNKARAMVDFCSYQGLTNTECKEDFISSATFIPMLRRCSSPMVVCCVDNDATRLAIIKAIQSTCEGDFFFISPGNSDGTETVKGQTLYWGRVEGQNVGINPAEVYPNIENPQDSIPSKGSCALNAPSRPQLLSANFFCAAITLAVIQNLLDGVLNPQSSSMFFNLRTLQTSAS
;
A
#
# COMPACT_ATOMS: atom_id res chain seq x y z
N MET A 1 -13.05 12.42 -13.47
CA MET A 1 -12.87 12.16 -12.02
C MET A 1 -11.83 13.11 -11.46
N ASN A 2 -12.12 13.87 -10.43
CA ASN A 2 -11.18 14.82 -9.84
C ASN A 2 -10.94 14.51 -8.37
N PHE A 3 -9.86 13.77 -8.07
CA PHE A 3 -9.46 13.40 -6.72
C PHE A 3 -8.23 14.19 -6.30
N SER A 4 -8.27 14.77 -5.11
CA SER A 4 -7.15 15.52 -4.51
C SER A 4 -6.99 15.05 -3.06
N PRO A 5 -6.12 14.09 -2.78
CA PRO A 5 -5.92 13.61 -1.43
C PRO A 5 -5.23 14.67 -0.57
N ASP A 6 -5.67 14.83 0.67
CA ASP A 6 -5.02 15.64 1.69
C ASP A 6 -3.99 14.85 2.50
N CYS A 7 -4.12 13.53 2.55
CA CYS A 7 -3.18 12.60 3.16
C CYS A 7 -3.01 11.35 2.29
N VAL A 8 -1.79 10.83 2.20
CA VAL A 8 -1.49 9.52 1.58
C VAL A 8 -0.86 8.62 2.65
N PHE A 9 -1.52 7.51 2.95
CA PHE A 9 -1.01 6.48 3.86
C PHE A 9 -0.45 5.31 3.04
N VAL A 10 0.78 4.90 3.30
CA VAL A 10 1.38 3.67 2.77
C VAL A 10 1.59 2.72 3.94
N ILE A 11 0.76 1.69 4.02
CA ILE A 11 0.75 0.73 5.13
C ILE A 11 1.41 -0.56 4.66
N GLY A 12 2.50 -0.94 5.34
CA GLY A 12 3.42 -1.99 4.92
C GLY A 12 4.49 -1.46 3.95
N VAL A 13 5.73 -1.31 4.42
CA VAL A 13 6.88 -0.80 3.65
C VAL A 13 7.92 -1.91 3.43
N GLY A 14 7.42 -3.13 3.25
CA GLY A 14 8.23 -4.32 2.96
C GLY A 14 8.56 -4.48 1.47
N GLY A 15 8.17 -5.61 0.87
CA GLY A 15 8.43 -5.93 -0.55
C GLY A 15 7.85 -4.89 -1.50
N THR A 16 6.56 -4.98 -1.80
CA THR A 16 5.87 -4.08 -2.73
C THR A 16 5.89 -2.63 -2.23
N GLY A 17 5.55 -2.40 -0.95
CA GLY A 17 5.48 -1.05 -0.39
C GLY A 17 6.81 -0.33 -0.36
N GLY A 18 7.93 -1.02 -0.12
CA GLY A 18 9.27 -0.43 -0.16
C GLY A 18 9.66 0.06 -1.56
N HIS A 19 9.32 -0.72 -2.61
CA HIS A 19 9.57 -0.30 -3.99
C HIS A 19 8.65 0.84 -4.45
N LEU A 20 7.44 0.93 -3.88
CA LEU A 20 6.47 1.97 -4.21
C LEU A 20 6.77 3.30 -3.50
N ALA A 21 7.26 3.26 -2.27
CA ALA A 21 7.27 4.39 -1.34
C ALA A 21 7.94 5.66 -1.89
N ALA A 22 9.19 5.59 -2.35
CA ALA A 22 9.89 6.77 -2.85
C ALA A 22 9.33 7.29 -4.19
N PRO A 23 9.01 6.45 -5.20
CA PRO A 23 8.30 6.89 -6.40
C PRO A 23 6.96 7.56 -6.10
N LEU A 24 6.17 7.02 -5.15
CA LEU A 24 4.90 7.61 -4.74
C LEU A 24 5.10 8.96 -4.01
N ALA A 25 6.04 9.03 -3.07
CA ALA A 25 6.36 10.29 -2.40
C ALA A 25 6.79 11.39 -3.39
N ARG A 26 7.55 11.00 -4.43
CA ARG A 26 7.91 11.90 -5.52
C ARG A 26 6.71 12.34 -6.35
N LEU A 27 5.83 11.41 -6.74
CA LEU A 27 4.59 11.74 -7.43
C LEU A 27 3.76 12.72 -6.61
N VAL A 28 3.56 12.44 -5.31
CA VAL A 28 2.80 13.30 -4.39
C VAL A 28 3.44 14.67 -4.22
N ALA A 29 4.77 14.76 -4.14
CA ALA A 29 5.49 16.02 -3.96
C ALA A 29 5.37 16.98 -5.18
N TYR A 30 5.27 16.43 -6.39
CA TYR A 30 5.35 17.24 -7.61
C TYR A 30 4.04 17.30 -8.41
N HIS A 31 3.05 16.47 -8.11
CA HIS A 31 1.77 16.52 -8.82
C HIS A 31 0.95 17.76 -8.38
N PRO A 32 0.34 18.53 -9.30
CA PRO A 32 -0.37 19.77 -8.97
C PRO A 32 -1.48 19.63 -7.93
N LYS A 33 -2.17 18.48 -7.90
CA LYS A 33 -3.29 18.22 -6.97
C LYS A 33 -2.83 17.79 -5.56
N THR A 34 -1.53 17.58 -5.32
CA THR A 34 -1.02 17.00 -4.07
C THR A 34 0.13 17.80 -3.46
N GLN A 35 0.35 19.05 -3.88
CA GLN A 35 1.49 19.88 -3.45
C GLN A 35 1.60 20.07 -1.92
N ASN A 36 0.47 20.03 -1.19
CA ASN A 36 0.43 20.16 0.27
C ASN A 36 0.12 18.83 0.97
N THR A 37 0.08 17.74 0.22
CA THR A 37 -0.27 16.41 0.73
C THR A 37 0.94 15.77 1.41
N LYS A 38 0.74 15.19 2.58
CA LYS A 38 1.75 14.39 3.27
C LYS A 38 1.65 12.92 2.87
N THR A 39 2.79 12.28 2.70
CA THR A 39 2.89 10.83 2.57
C THR A 39 3.36 10.24 3.90
N ILE A 40 2.56 9.36 4.50
CA ILE A 40 2.80 8.77 5.80
C ILE A 40 3.07 7.28 5.61
N PHE A 41 4.30 6.86 5.89
CA PHE A 41 4.70 5.45 5.87
C PHE A 41 4.41 4.80 7.21
N ILE A 42 3.79 3.62 7.21
CA ILE A 42 3.41 2.90 8.42
C ILE A 42 3.91 1.46 8.34
N ASP A 43 4.79 1.08 9.24
CA ASP A 43 5.31 -0.29 9.37
C ASP A 43 5.85 -0.51 10.78
N GLY A 44 5.48 -1.62 11.41
CA GLY A 44 5.97 -1.99 12.74
C GLY A 44 7.25 -2.81 12.73
N ASP A 45 7.68 -3.30 11.56
CA ASP A 45 8.85 -4.16 11.41
C ASP A 45 10.16 -3.39 11.27
N GLU A 46 11.25 -4.11 11.56
CA GLU A 46 12.61 -3.71 11.24
C GLU A 46 13.12 -4.47 10.02
N PHE A 47 14.13 -3.93 9.35
CA PHE A 47 14.83 -4.64 8.30
C PHE A 47 15.73 -5.73 8.87
N GLU A 48 15.63 -6.93 8.30
CA GLU A 48 16.44 -8.09 8.59
C GLU A 48 17.29 -8.49 7.37
N GLU A 49 18.44 -9.15 7.56
CA GLU A 49 19.31 -9.62 6.47
C GLU A 49 18.56 -10.44 5.42
N LYS A 50 17.62 -11.30 5.84
CA LYS A 50 16.78 -12.11 4.94
C LYS A 50 15.91 -11.26 3.99
N ASN A 51 15.71 -9.99 4.29
CA ASN A 51 14.92 -9.07 3.45
C ASN A 51 15.69 -8.58 2.22
N ALA A 52 17.03 -8.55 2.25
CA ALA A 52 17.88 -7.97 1.20
C ALA A 52 17.68 -8.57 -0.19
N THR A 53 17.20 -9.82 -0.27
CA THR A 53 16.95 -10.50 -1.56
C THR A 53 15.70 -10.00 -2.30
N ARG A 54 14.78 -9.31 -1.62
CA ARG A 54 13.46 -8.94 -2.17
C ARG A 54 12.94 -7.57 -1.76
N GLN A 55 13.61 -6.90 -0.85
CA GLN A 55 13.25 -5.56 -0.37
C GLN A 55 14.38 -4.58 -0.67
N LEU A 56 14.03 -3.31 -0.76
CA LEU A 56 14.98 -2.23 -1.00
C LEU A 56 15.67 -1.86 0.31
N VAL A 57 16.72 -2.59 0.68
CA VAL A 57 17.45 -2.41 1.93
C VAL A 57 18.96 -2.57 1.69
N GLY A 58 19.76 -1.64 2.24
CA GLY A 58 21.21 -1.74 2.30
C GLY A 58 21.69 -2.24 3.67
N GLU A 59 22.95 -2.68 3.76
CA GLU A 59 23.54 -3.20 5.01
C GLU A 59 23.39 -2.22 6.20
N SER A 60 23.57 -0.93 5.95
CA SER A 60 23.45 0.11 6.98
C SER A 60 22.02 0.31 7.53
N GLN A 61 21.02 -0.29 6.89
CA GLN A 61 19.60 -0.17 7.27
C GLN A 61 19.10 -1.40 8.05
N ILE A 62 19.90 -2.47 8.14
CA ILE A 62 19.55 -3.65 8.95
C ILE A 62 19.38 -3.23 10.43
N GLY A 63 18.26 -3.64 11.02
CA GLY A 63 17.86 -3.26 12.38
C GLY A 63 17.12 -1.93 12.49
N LEU A 64 16.99 -1.14 11.38
CA LEU A 64 16.17 0.05 11.39
C LEU A 64 14.70 -0.30 11.10
N ASN A 65 13.78 0.44 11.73
CA ASN A 65 12.37 0.34 11.37
C ASN A 65 12.16 0.69 9.89
N LYS A 66 11.37 -0.11 9.17
CA LYS A 66 11.17 0.02 7.72
C LYS A 66 10.58 1.36 7.31
N ALA A 67 9.57 1.85 8.06
CA ALA A 67 8.94 3.14 7.76
C ALA A 67 9.90 4.31 8.02
N ARG A 68 10.70 4.26 9.09
CA ARG A 68 11.73 5.27 9.39
C ARG A 68 12.79 5.31 8.29
N ALA A 69 13.36 4.16 7.95
CA ALA A 69 14.38 4.06 6.91
C ALA A 69 13.89 4.63 5.56
N MET A 70 12.59 4.48 5.25
CA MET A 70 12.02 5.03 4.02
C MET A 70 11.86 6.55 4.08
N VAL A 71 11.49 7.14 5.22
CA VAL A 71 11.49 8.60 5.41
C VAL A 71 12.91 9.15 5.22
N ASP A 72 13.91 8.52 5.83
CA ASP A 72 15.31 8.93 5.71
C ASP A 72 15.78 8.87 4.25
N PHE A 73 15.42 7.81 3.52
CA PHE A 73 15.72 7.66 2.09
C PHE A 73 15.03 8.75 1.24
N CYS A 74 13.76 9.05 1.49
CA CYS A 74 13.03 10.13 0.83
C CYS A 74 13.66 11.50 1.11
N SER A 75 14.02 11.76 2.37
CA SER A 75 14.69 13.01 2.79
C SER A 75 16.03 13.20 2.08
N TYR A 76 16.82 12.13 1.95
CA TYR A 76 18.08 12.16 1.19
C TYR A 76 17.86 12.54 -0.28
N GLN A 77 16.71 12.21 -0.85
CA GLN A 77 16.31 12.61 -2.21
C GLN A 77 15.65 14.01 -2.29
N GLY A 78 15.60 14.75 -1.19
CA GLY A 78 14.98 16.07 -1.12
C GLY A 78 13.44 16.04 -1.02
N LEU A 79 12.84 14.88 -0.73
CA LEU A 79 11.38 14.72 -0.52
C LEU A 79 11.06 14.94 0.97
N THR A 80 10.62 16.14 1.32
CA THR A 80 10.41 16.55 2.73
C THR A 80 8.96 16.43 3.20
N ASN A 81 8.04 16.03 2.33
CA ASN A 81 6.62 15.84 2.63
C ASN A 81 6.30 14.44 3.17
N THR A 82 7.29 13.74 3.74
CA THR A 82 7.15 12.37 4.24
C THR A 82 7.23 12.32 5.77
N GLU A 83 6.41 11.45 6.36
CA GLU A 83 6.39 11.13 7.80
C GLU A 83 6.34 9.61 7.99
N CYS A 84 6.69 9.12 9.19
CA CYS A 84 6.52 7.71 9.52
C CYS A 84 5.76 7.48 10.82
N LYS A 85 5.15 6.29 10.89
CA LYS A 85 4.63 5.67 12.10
C LYS A 85 5.28 4.30 12.25
N GLU A 86 6.10 4.15 13.27
CA GLU A 86 6.89 2.94 13.56
C GLU A 86 6.07 1.95 14.41
N ASP A 87 4.91 1.53 13.88
CA ASP A 87 3.97 0.69 14.61
C ASP A 87 3.12 -0.15 13.65
N PHE A 88 2.61 -1.29 14.11
CA PHE A 88 1.61 -2.05 13.38
C PHE A 88 0.25 -1.34 13.44
N ILE A 89 -0.45 -1.37 12.30
CA ILE A 89 -1.76 -0.73 12.20
C ILE A 89 -2.84 -1.66 12.77
N SER A 90 -3.75 -1.06 13.54
CA SER A 90 -5.02 -1.64 13.96
C SER A 90 -6.13 -0.62 13.74
N SER A 91 -7.39 -1.03 13.79
CA SER A 91 -8.51 -0.08 13.71
C SER A 91 -8.42 1.01 14.78
N ALA A 92 -8.00 0.66 16.01
CA ALA A 92 -7.86 1.61 17.12
C ALA A 92 -6.79 2.68 16.87
N THR A 93 -5.70 2.34 16.18
CA THR A 93 -4.61 3.28 15.86
C THR A 93 -4.87 4.04 14.56
N PHE A 94 -5.59 3.46 13.60
CA PHE A 94 -5.79 4.05 12.28
C PHE A 94 -6.98 5.00 12.21
N ILE A 95 -8.10 4.71 12.90
CA ILE A 95 -9.28 5.59 12.92
C ILE A 95 -8.95 7.04 13.34
N PRO A 96 -8.16 7.30 14.41
CA PRO A 96 -7.77 8.65 14.76
C PRO A 96 -6.94 9.38 13.70
N MET A 97 -6.18 8.64 12.88
CA MET A 97 -5.42 9.22 11.76
C MET A 97 -6.34 9.59 10.61
N LEU A 98 -7.27 8.69 10.22
CA LEU A 98 -8.27 8.94 9.18
C LEU A 98 -9.17 10.14 9.49
N ARG A 99 -9.59 10.30 10.76
CA ARG A 99 -10.45 11.43 11.19
C ARG A 99 -9.81 12.81 11.01
N ARG A 100 -8.51 12.88 10.77
CA ARG A 100 -7.78 14.13 10.49
C ARG A 100 -7.73 14.46 9.01
N CYS A 101 -8.20 13.56 8.16
CA CYS A 101 -8.16 13.69 6.71
C CYS A 101 -9.59 13.88 6.17
N SER A 102 -9.73 14.76 5.19
CA SER A 102 -11.00 15.01 4.50
C SER A 102 -11.15 14.12 3.26
N SER A 103 -10.03 13.79 2.61
CA SER A 103 -9.98 12.93 1.42
C SER A 103 -8.72 12.03 1.45
N PRO A 104 -8.67 11.02 2.33
CA PRO A 104 -7.49 10.16 2.46
C PRO A 104 -7.31 9.24 1.25
N MET A 105 -6.05 9.05 0.83
CA MET A 105 -5.63 7.93 -0.01
C MET A 105 -4.92 6.91 0.86
N VAL A 106 -5.32 5.65 0.79
CA VAL A 106 -4.75 4.55 1.60
C VAL A 106 -4.22 3.47 0.68
N VAL A 107 -2.90 3.27 0.70
CA VAL A 107 -2.21 2.23 -0.06
C VAL A 107 -1.81 1.11 0.91
N CYS A 108 -2.51 -0.03 0.80
CA CYS A 108 -2.40 -1.16 1.72
C CYS A 108 -1.49 -2.24 1.13
N CYS A 109 -0.19 -2.20 1.46
CA CYS A 109 0.84 -3.13 0.98
C CYS A 109 1.17 -4.25 1.99
N VAL A 110 0.25 -4.55 2.90
CA VAL A 110 0.42 -5.62 3.90
C VAL A 110 0.28 -7.00 3.26
N ASP A 111 0.89 -8.00 3.88
CA ASP A 111 0.88 -9.39 3.44
C ASP A 111 -0.13 -10.27 4.20
N ASN A 112 -0.96 -9.67 5.06
CA ASN A 112 -1.96 -10.39 5.84
C ASN A 112 -3.37 -9.79 5.67
N ASP A 113 -4.38 -10.65 5.65
CA ASP A 113 -5.76 -10.27 5.39
C ASP A 113 -6.45 -9.65 6.60
N ALA A 114 -6.04 -10.02 7.83
CA ALA A 114 -6.58 -9.43 9.05
C ALA A 114 -6.30 -7.92 9.14
N THR A 115 -5.08 -7.47 8.82
CA THR A 115 -4.74 -6.05 8.77
C THR A 115 -5.49 -5.36 7.63
N ARG A 116 -5.58 -6.00 6.46
CA ARG A 116 -6.32 -5.46 5.31
C ARG A 116 -7.78 -5.20 5.65
N LEU A 117 -8.45 -6.18 6.27
CA LEU A 117 -9.83 -6.04 6.74
C LEU A 117 -9.98 -4.94 7.80
N ALA A 118 -9.04 -4.85 8.75
CA ALA A 118 -9.08 -3.80 9.78
C ALA A 118 -9.00 -2.39 9.17
N ILE A 119 -8.18 -2.20 8.14
CA ILE A 119 -8.07 -0.95 7.38
C ILE A 119 -9.37 -0.65 6.63
N ILE A 120 -9.93 -1.63 5.90
CA ILE A 120 -11.19 -1.48 5.17
C ILE A 120 -12.33 -1.06 6.13
N LYS A 121 -12.47 -1.76 7.26
CA LYS A 121 -13.48 -1.43 8.29
C LYS A 121 -13.27 -0.04 8.89
N ALA A 122 -12.02 0.37 9.11
CA ALA A 122 -11.72 1.72 9.60
C ALA A 122 -12.16 2.79 8.59
N ILE A 123 -11.89 2.59 7.29
CA ILE A 123 -12.34 3.48 6.22
C ILE A 123 -13.87 3.55 6.17
N GLN A 124 -14.55 2.40 6.13
CA GLN A 124 -16.02 2.33 6.09
C GLN A 124 -16.71 3.04 7.27
N SER A 125 -16.10 2.96 8.46
CA SER A 125 -16.66 3.56 9.68
C SER A 125 -16.32 5.04 9.87
N THR A 126 -15.40 5.59 9.06
CA THR A 126 -14.83 6.92 9.34
C THR A 126 -14.94 7.87 8.15
N CYS A 127 -14.79 7.40 6.92
CA CYS A 127 -14.76 8.25 5.74
C CYS A 127 -16.18 8.48 5.19
N GLU A 128 -16.75 9.64 5.50
CA GLU A 128 -18.05 10.07 4.96
C GLU A 128 -17.90 10.81 3.62
N GLY A 129 -16.75 11.41 3.36
CA GLY A 129 -16.38 12.13 2.13
C GLY A 129 -15.70 11.26 1.08
N ASP A 130 -14.95 11.90 0.19
CA ASP A 130 -14.14 11.21 -0.79
C ASP A 130 -12.97 10.48 -0.12
N PHE A 131 -12.65 9.31 -0.64
CA PHE A 131 -11.49 8.51 -0.22
C PHE A 131 -11.06 7.57 -1.35
N PHE A 132 -9.83 7.09 -1.30
CA PHE A 132 -9.37 6.07 -2.23
C PHE A 132 -8.50 5.04 -1.53
N PHE A 133 -8.88 3.76 -1.63
CA PHE A 133 -8.16 2.61 -1.10
C PHE A 133 -7.56 1.81 -2.24
N ILE A 134 -6.28 1.45 -2.12
CA ILE A 134 -5.55 0.63 -3.09
C ILE A 134 -4.87 -0.50 -2.35
N SER A 135 -5.03 -1.73 -2.84
CA SER A 135 -4.46 -2.93 -2.24
C SER A 135 -3.70 -3.76 -3.29
N PRO A 136 -2.39 -3.56 -3.43
CA PRO A 136 -1.54 -4.44 -4.21
C PRO A 136 -1.35 -5.78 -3.51
N GLY A 137 -1.23 -6.84 -4.32
CA GLY A 137 -0.91 -8.19 -3.85
C GLY A 137 -0.22 -8.98 -4.95
N ASN A 138 0.72 -9.84 -4.58
CA ASN A 138 1.42 -10.73 -5.50
C ASN A 138 1.50 -12.15 -4.94
N SER A 139 1.67 -13.13 -5.83
CA SER A 139 1.83 -14.52 -5.44
C SER A 139 3.20 -14.76 -4.77
N ASP A 140 3.22 -15.69 -3.83
CA ASP A 140 4.40 -16.16 -3.11
C ASP A 140 5.11 -17.35 -3.80
N GLY A 141 4.66 -17.74 -5.02
CA GLY A 141 5.15 -18.89 -5.73
C GLY A 141 6.15 -18.56 -6.84
N THR A 142 7.11 -19.47 -7.05
CA THR A 142 8.06 -19.38 -8.19
C THR A 142 7.45 -19.87 -9.50
N GLU A 143 6.40 -20.69 -9.46
CA GLU A 143 5.75 -21.25 -10.64
C GLU A 143 4.81 -20.27 -11.34
N THR A 144 4.11 -19.44 -10.55
CA THR A 144 3.19 -18.42 -11.04
C THR A 144 3.60 -17.06 -10.51
N VAL A 145 4.25 -16.24 -11.34
CA VAL A 145 4.61 -14.86 -10.99
C VAL A 145 3.46 -13.95 -11.37
N LYS A 146 2.44 -13.96 -10.56
CA LYS A 146 1.19 -13.20 -10.77
C LYS A 146 1.02 -12.18 -9.65
N GLY A 147 0.28 -11.13 -9.96
CA GLY A 147 -0.15 -10.18 -8.96
C GLY A 147 -1.32 -9.35 -9.46
N GLN A 148 -1.82 -8.54 -8.56
CA GLN A 148 -2.95 -7.67 -8.81
C GLN A 148 -2.84 -6.39 -7.99
N THR A 149 -3.46 -5.35 -8.47
CA THR A 149 -3.73 -4.14 -7.69
C THR A 149 -5.23 -3.91 -7.71
N LEU A 150 -5.83 -4.04 -6.55
CA LEU A 150 -7.26 -3.78 -6.34
C LEU A 150 -7.44 -2.35 -5.88
N TYR A 151 -8.55 -1.73 -6.26
CA TYR A 151 -8.87 -0.40 -5.75
C TYR A 151 -10.38 -0.20 -5.58
N TRP A 152 -10.69 0.65 -4.61
CA TRP A 152 -12.03 0.99 -4.21
C TRP A 152 -12.04 2.39 -3.60
N GLY A 153 -13.09 3.14 -3.83
CA GLY A 153 -13.18 4.47 -3.25
C GLY A 153 -14.48 5.17 -3.54
N ARG A 154 -14.50 6.42 -3.12
CA ARG A 154 -15.53 7.40 -3.49
C ARG A 154 -14.81 8.66 -3.94
N VAL A 155 -15.14 9.14 -5.12
CA VAL A 155 -14.54 10.33 -5.74
C VAL A 155 -15.65 11.19 -6.32
N GLU A 156 -15.70 12.47 -5.93
CA GLU A 156 -16.79 13.40 -6.29
C GLU A 156 -18.19 12.81 -5.95
N GLY A 157 -18.26 12.10 -4.81
CA GLY A 157 -19.46 11.43 -4.33
C GLY A 157 -19.84 10.14 -5.08
N GLN A 158 -19.10 9.74 -6.10
CA GLN A 158 -19.35 8.53 -6.90
C GLN A 158 -18.47 7.37 -6.46
N ASN A 159 -19.02 6.17 -6.39
CA ASN A 159 -18.26 4.96 -6.12
C ASN A 159 -17.34 4.62 -7.29
N VAL A 160 -16.11 4.22 -6.98
CA VAL A 160 -15.06 3.82 -7.92
C VAL A 160 -14.53 2.47 -7.50
N GLY A 161 -14.49 1.52 -8.41
CA GLY A 161 -14.03 0.17 -8.15
C GLY A 161 -14.95 -0.63 -7.21
N ILE A 162 -14.44 -1.71 -6.64
CA ILE A 162 -15.17 -2.64 -5.76
C ILE A 162 -14.35 -2.87 -4.50
N ASN A 163 -15.02 -2.86 -3.34
CA ASN A 163 -14.36 -3.18 -2.07
C ASN A 163 -13.74 -4.58 -2.11
N PRO A 164 -12.42 -4.71 -1.88
CA PRO A 164 -11.74 -6.01 -1.93
C PRO A 164 -12.34 -7.08 -1.01
N ALA A 165 -12.90 -6.71 0.14
CA ALA A 165 -13.56 -7.66 1.04
C ALA A 165 -14.86 -8.25 0.46
N GLU A 166 -15.50 -7.58 -0.50
CA GLU A 166 -16.68 -8.12 -1.20
C GLU A 166 -16.30 -9.13 -2.28
N VAL A 167 -15.08 -9.04 -2.82
CA VAL A 167 -14.59 -9.91 -3.92
C VAL A 167 -13.82 -11.11 -3.38
N TYR A 168 -13.10 -10.95 -2.27
CA TYR A 168 -12.20 -11.96 -1.72
C TYR A 168 -12.65 -12.43 -0.34
N PRO A 169 -13.28 -13.63 -0.24
CA PRO A 169 -13.78 -14.16 1.04
C PRO A 169 -12.70 -14.34 2.11
N ASN A 170 -11.44 -14.54 1.73
CA ASN A 170 -10.34 -14.62 2.67
C ASN A 170 -10.01 -13.27 3.33
N ILE A 171 -10.30 -12.15 2.65
CA ILE A 171 -10.17 -10.82 3.28
C ILE A 171 -11.34 -10.58 4.21
N GLU A 172 -12.56 -10.98 3.85
CA GLU A 172 -13.74 -10.85 4.71
C GLU A 172 -13.64 -11.72 5.97
N ASN A 173 -13.08 -12.92 5.84
CA ASN A 173 -12.94 -13.91 6.91
C ASN A 173 -11.47 -14.36 7.04
N PRO A 174 -10.56 -13.48 7.51
CA PRO A 174 -9.14 -13.76 7.55
C PRO A 174 -8.81 -14.92 8.49
N GLN A 175 -7.89 -15.79 8.08
CA GLN A 175 -7.38 -16.91 8.88
C GLN A 175 -6.04 -16.55 9.56
N ASP A 176 -5.50 -15.39 9.26
CA ASP A 176 -4.31 -14.81 9.88
C ASP A 176 -4.68 -13.79 10.97
N SER A 177 -3.69 -13.16 11.57
CA SER A 177 -3.87 -12.17 12.63
C SER A 177 -3.09 -10.89 12.34
N ILE A 178 -3.55 -9.78 12.94
CA ILE A 178 -2.80 -8.52 12.88
C ILE A 178 -1.47 -8.72 13.60
N PRO A 179 -0.33 -8.41 12.97
CA PRO A 179 0.98 -8.50 13.60
C PRO A 179 1.08 -7.60 14.84
N SER A 180 1.87 -8.03 15.82
CA SER A 180 2.20 -7.25 17.01
C SER A 180 3.69 -7.31 17.29
N LYS A 181 4.22 -6.33 18.02
CA LYS A 181 5.64 -6.33 18.42
C LYS A 181 5.95 -7.63 19.19
N GLY A 182 6.90 -8.42 18.69
CA GLY A 182 7.30 -9.71 19.24
C GLY A 182 6.56 -10.93 18.68
N SER A 183 5.56 -10.78 17.80
CA SER A 183 4.85 -11.90 17.19
C SER A 183 5.49 -12.46 15.91
N CYS A 184 6.55 -11.87 15.42
CA CYS A 184 7.21 -12.23 14.14
C CYS A 184 7.76 -13.68 14.09
N ALA A 185 7.83 -14.40 15.21
CA ALA A 185 8.38 -15.74 15.30
C ALA A 185 7.39 -16.88 14.97
N LEU A 186 6.09 -16.59 14.85
CA LEU A 186 5.05 -17.64 14.74
C LEU A 186 4.40 -17.73 13.36
N ASN A 187 4.67 -16.81 12.45
CA ASN A 187 4.16 -16.91 11.08
C ASN A 187 5.02 -17.90 10.31
N ALA A 188 4.37 -18.95 9.78
CA ALA A 188 5.02 -19.91 8.89
C ALA A 188 5.84 -19.16 7.82
N PRO A 189 7.03 -19.69 7.41
CA PRO A 189 7.87 -19.04 6.44
C PRO A 189 7.06 -18.84 5.16
N SER A 190 6.60 -17.61 4.92
CA SER A 190 6.04 -17.24 3.64
C SER A 190 7.10 -17.54 2.58
N ARG A 191 6.74 -18.27 1.54
CA ARG A 191 7.66 -18.51 0.42
C ARG A 191 8.15 -17.15 -0.07
N PRO A 192 9.46 -16.99 -0.31
CA PRO A 192 10.00 -15.69 -0.66
C PRO A 192 9.35 -15.20 -1.95
N GLN A 193 8.73 -14.04 -1.88
CA GLN A 193 8.23 -13.35 -3.07
C GLN A 193 9.41 -12.97 -3.97
N LEU A 194 9.18 -13.01 -5.29
CA LEU A 194 10.22 -12.60 -6.23
C LEU A 194 10.37 -11.08 -6.25
N LEU A 195 11.61 -10.61 -6.31
CA LEU A 195 11.93 -9.19 -6.45
C LEU A 195 11.18 -8.54 -7.62
N SER A 196 11.18 -9.20 -8.78
CA SER A 196 10.48 -8.71 -9.98
C SER A 196 8.97 -8.57 -9.79
N ALA A 197 8.33 -9.48 -9.04
CA ALA A 197 6.91 -9.40 -8.76
C ALA A 197 6.57 -8.22 -7.85
N ASN A 198 7.36 -7.99 -6.80
CA ASN A 198 7.23 -6.84 -5.91
C ASN A 198 7.39 -5.53 -6.67
N PHE A 199 8.44 -5.43 -7.49
CA PHE A 199 8.72 -4.24 -8.28
C PHE A 199 7.62 -3.94 -9.31
N PHE A 200 7.16 -4.97 -10.03
CA PHE A 200 6.11 -4.80 -11.04
C PHE A 200 4.76 -4.44 -10.39
N CYS A 201 4.44 -5.05 -9.26
CA CYS A 201 3.25 -4.72 -8.48
C CYS A 201 3.28 -3.26 -8.01
N ALA A 202 4.42 -2.79 -7.53
CA ALA A 202 4.61 -1.39 -7.15
C ALA A 202 4.45 -0.44 -8.34
N ALA A 203 5.00 -0.78 -9.50
CA ALA A 203 4.89 0.03 -10.72
C ALA A 203 3.43 0.15 -11.21
N ILE A 204 2.67 -0.96 -11.23
CA ILE A 204 1.23 -0.94 -11.57
C ILE A 204 0.45 -0.09 -10.55
N THR A 205 0.72 -0.25 -9.26
CA THR A 205 0.07 0.53 -8.21
C THR A 205 0.31 2.02 -8.40
N LEU A 206 1.56 2.41 -8.70
CA LEU A 206 1.90 3.80 -9.00
C LEU A 206 1.14 4.33 -10.22
N ALA A 207 1.03 3.53 -11.29
CA ALA A 207 0.29 3.90 -12.50
C ALA A 207 -1.22 4.10 -12.22
N VAL A 208 -1.84 3.25 -11.41
CA VAL A 208 -3.24 3.42 -10.97
C VAL A 208 -3.41 4.73 -10.20
N ILE A 209 -2.50 5.05 -9.27
CA ILE A 209 -2.52 6.29 -8.50
C ILE A 209 -2.35 7.50 -9.43
N GLN A 210 -1.39 7.45 -10.34
CA GLN A 210 -1.18 8.54 -11.30
C GLN A 210 -2.41 8.76 -12.17
N ASN A 211 -3.01 7.71 -12.75
CA ASN A 211 -4.22 7.80 -13.54
C ASN A 211 -5.40 8.39 -12.75
N LEU A 212 -5.50 8.08 -11.45
CA LEU A 212 -6.50 8.67 -10.56
C LEU A 212 -6.26 10.19 -10.41
N LEU A 213 -5.03 10.59 -10.11
CA LEU A 213 -4.67 12.01 -9.94
C LEU A 213 -4.82 12.80 -11.25
N ASP A 214 -4.46 12.21 -12.38
CA ASP A 214 -4.62 12.78 -13.71
C ASP A 214 -6.10 12.84 -14.16
N GLY A 215 -6.99 12.13 -13.46
CA GLY A 215 -8.42 12.10 -13.75
C GLY A 215 -8.82 11.18 -14.90
N VAL A 216 -7.91 10.29 -15.34
CA VAL A 216 -8.10 9.36 -16.47
C VAL A 216 -8.37 7.91 -16.04
N LEU A 217 -8.38 7.62 -14.72
CA LEU A 217 -8.74 6.29 -14.23
C LEU A 217 -10.18 5.96 -14.64
N ASN A 218 -10.37 4.74 -15.20
CA ASN A 218 -11.71 4.28 -15.53
C ASN A 218 -12.47 3.91 -14.24
N PRO A 219 -13.59 4.58 -13.91
CA PRO A 219 -14.32 4.31 -12.67
C PRO A 219 -15.03 2.94 -12.66
N GLN A 220 -15.22 2.32 -13.81
CA GLN A 220 -15.83 0.98 -13.92
C GLN A 220 -14.84 -0.15 -13.70
N SER A 221 -13.53 0.13 -13.77
CA SER A 221 -12.51 -0.85 -13.43
C SER A 221 -12.30 -0.89 -11.91
N SER A 222 -11.97 -2.06 -11.38
CA SER A 222 -11.70 -2.29 -9.95
C SER A 222 -10.34 -2.90 -9.67
N SER A 223 -9.65 -3.37 -10.72
CA SER A 223 -8.41 -4.10 -10.57
C SER A 223 -7.54 -4.08 -11.81
N MET A 224 -6.24 -4.24 -11.57
CA MET A 224 -5.23 -4.51 -12.59
C MET A 224 -4.52 -5.81 -12.23
N PHE A 225 -4.48 -6.76 -13.16
CA PHE A 225 -3.79 -8.05 -13.02
C PHE A 225 -2.55 -8.09 -13.88
N PHE A 226 -1.55 -8.85 -13.43
CA PHE A 226 -0.39 -9.17 -14.25
C PHE A 226 0.05 -10.62 -14.07
N ASN A 227 0.71 -11.14 -15.11
CA ASN A 227 1.40 -12.42 -15.09
C ASN A 227 2.76 -12.26 -15.80
N LEU A 228 3.85 -12.28 -15.04
CA LEU A 228 5.19 -12.06 -15.57
C LEU A 228 5.74 -13.26 -16.34
N ARG A 229 5.15 -14.46 -16.21
CA ARG A 229 5.55 -15.63 -17.01
C ARG A 229 5.03 -15.53 -18.44
N THR A 230 3.83 -14.98 -18.62
CA THR A 230 3.23 -14.77 -19.94
C THR A 230 3.39 -13.34 -20.46
N LEU A 231 3.96 -12.43 -19.65
CA LEU A 231 4.10 -11.00 -19.93
C LEU A 231 2.75 -10.33 -20.30
N GLN A 232 1.68 -10.74 -19.61
CA GLN A 232 0.34 -10.23 -19.82
C GLN A 232 -0.12 -9.35 -18.67
N THR A 233 -0.86 -8.29 -19.01
CA THR A 233 -1.59 -7.45 -18.08
C THR A 233 -3.03 -7.33 -18.52
N SER A 234 -3.97 -7.20 -17.57
CA SER A 234 -5.38 -6.97 -17.86
C SER A 234 -6.01 -6.10 -16.78
N ALA A 235 -7.02 -5.32 -17.16
CA ALA A 235 -7.89 -4.58 -16.24
C ALA A 235 -9.27 -5.24 -16.20
N SER A 236 -9.96 -5.17 -15.07
CA SER A 236 -11.34 -5.62 -14.90
C SER A 236 -12.15 -4.60 -14.09
#